data_1c35e30f557f0ee0028a333259bf4018
#
_entry.id   1c35e30f557f0ee0028a333259bf4018
#
_cell.length_a   1.000
_cell.length_b   1.000
_cell.length_c   1.000
_cell.angle_alpha   90.00
_cell.angle_beta   90.00
_cell.angle_gamma   90.00
#
_symmetry.space_group_name_H-M   'P 1'
#
loop_
_entity.id
_entity.type
_entity.pdbx_description
1 polymer ?
#
loop_
_entity_poly.entity_id
_entity_poly.type
_entity_poly.pdbx_seq_one_letter_code
_entity_poly.pdbx_strand_id
1 'polypeptide(L)'
;FRRLAIMKEYADDWGDSFALRKPKTKAEKQKDKEKRDKLGLPSFRYHPDPLDTGAFEQSEESVVCDCCGKNTHIYYTDPFYTVEDIEYLCPECIASGEAARKYNGSFQDDCSLDDGVDDPEKLDELIHRTPGYSGWQQEYWRAHCGDYCAYLGNVGASELRALDVLEEVADDPMWDDEQKEMIQESVNG
;
A
#
# COMPACT_ATOMS: atom_id res chain seq x y z
N PHE A 1 19.21 -8.82 0.22
CA PHE A 1 18.24 -8.83 -0.90
C PHE A 1 16.87 -8.51 -0.30
N ARG A 2 16.32 -7.31 -0.61
CA ARG A 2 14.95 -6.97 -0.25
C ARG A 2 14.05 -7.64 -1.28
N ARG A 3 13.39 -8.74 -0.93
CA ARG A 3 12.29 -9.27 -1.74
C ARG A 3 11.18 -8.22 -1.73
N LEU A 4 10.81 -7.74 -2.93
CA LEU A 4 9.63 -6.93 -3.11
C LEU A 4 8.40 -7.82 -2.88
N ALA A 5 7.47 -7.37 -2.04
CA ALA A 5 6.15 -7.96 -2.02
C ALA A 5 5.44 -7.52 -3.30
N ILE A 6 5.35 -8.44 -4.25
CA ILE A 6 4.71 -8.19 -5.52
C ILE A 6 3.31 -8.76 -5.42
N MET A 7 2.33 -7.89 -5.37
CA MET A 7 0.92 -8.29 -5.47
C MET A 7 0.49 -8.16 -6.92
N LYS A 8 -0.06 -9.26 -7.45
CA LYS A 8 -0.54 -9.34 -8.83
C LYS A 8 -2.00 -8.91 -8.88
N GLU A 9 -2.28 -7.88 -9.63
CA GLU A 9 -3.60 -7.62 -10.19
C GLU A 9 -3.71 -8.26 -11.56
N TYR A 10 -4.78 -9.03 -11.79
CA TYR A 10 -5.12 -9.54 -13.11
C TYR A 10 -5.53 -8.36 -13.99
N ALA A 11 -4.72 -8.08 -15.00
CA ALA A 11 -5.08 -7.15 -16.08
C ALA A 11 -5.95 -7.89 -17.10
N ASP A 12 -7.23 -8.02 -16.81
CA ASP A 12 -8.23 -8.32 -17.83
C ASP A 12 -8.94 -7.02 -18.21
N ASP A 13 -8.65 -6.58 -19.44
CA ASP A 13 -9.50 -5.81 -20.36
C ASP A 13 -10.03 -4.44 -19.95
N TRP A 14 -9.29 -3.66 -19.16
CA TRP A 14 -9.57 -2.24 -18.94
C TRP A 14 -8.41 -1.39 -19.47
N GLY A 15 -8.68 -0.78 -20.64
CA GLY A 15 -7.72 -0.03 -21.41
C GLY A 15 -6.95 1.05 -20.63
N ASP A 16 -5.70 1.23 -21.02
CA ASP A 16 -4.77 2.39 -20.95
C ASP A 16 -4.73 3.30 -19.69
N SER A 17 -5.35 2.94 -18.58
CA SER A 17 -5.48 3.83 -17.42
C SER A 17 -4.52 3.53 -16.26
N PHE A 18 -3.80 2.41 -16.26
CA PHE A 18 -2.79 2.11 -15.25
C PHE A 18 -1.40 2.49 -15.77
N ALA A 19 -0.96 3.70 -15.48
CA ALA A 19 0.42 4.11 -15.68
C ALA A 19 1.32 3.27 -14.77
N LEU A 20 1.89 2.21 -15.34
CA LEU A 20 2.86 1.33 -14.70
C LEU A 20 4.05 2.16 -14.19
N ARG A 21 4.26 2.19 -12.89
CA ARG A 21 5.30 3.02 -12.26
C ARG A 21 6.62 2.26 -12.23
N LYS A 22 7.63 2.79 -12.91
CA LYS A 22 9.01 2.29 -12.76
C LYS A 22 9.49 2.43 -11.33
N PRO A 23 10.34 1.52 -10.83
CA PRO A 23 10.96 1.66 -9.52
C PRO A 23 11.61 3.03 -9.38
N LYS A 24 11.24 3.75 -8.34
CA LYS A 24 11.76 5.09 -8.10
C LYS A 24 13.27 5.07 -7.86
N THR A 25 13.98 5.91 -8.57
CA THR A 25 15.42 6.17 -8.35
C THR A 25 15.66 6.81 -6.98
N LYS A 26 16.91 6.81 -6.52
CA LYS A 26 17.26 7.51 -5.26
C LYS A 26 16.89 8.99 -5.30
N ALA A 27 17.01 9.65 -6.46
CA ALA A 27 16.65 11.05 -6.64
C ALA A 27 15.14 11.28 -6.56
N GLU A 28 14.33 10.37 -7.12
CA GLU A 28 12.86 10.42 -7.03
C GLU A 28 12.39 10.17 -5.60
N LYS A 29 12.94 9.18 -4.91
CA LYS A 29 12.66 8.94 -3.48
C LYS A 29 12.99 10.15 -2.61
N GLN A 30 14.08 10.86 -2.93
CA GLN A 30 14.43 12.07 -2.21
C GLN A 30 13.45 13.21 -2.48
N LYS A 31 12.98 13.39 -3.72
CA LYS A 31 11.93 14.37 -4.07
C LYS A 31 10.61 14.08 -3.38
N ASP A 32 10.22 12.80 -3.32
CA ASP A 32 8.98 12.38 -2.64
C ASP A 32 9.06 12.66 -1.14
N LYS A 33 10.23 12.40 -0.54
CA LYS A 33 10.48 12.77 0.85
C LYS A 33 10.36 14.28 1.07
N GLU A 34 10.98 15.09 0.22
CA GLU A 34 10.90 16.56 0.28
C GLU A 34 9.46 17.07 0.08
N LYS A 35 8.70 16.45 -0.84
CA LYS A 35 7.27 16.73 -1.05
C LYS A 35 6.46 16.40 0.21
N ARG A 36 6.67 15.24 0.80
CA ARG A 36 6.00 14.81 2.03
C ARG A 36 6.34 15.74 3.20
N ASP A 37 7.63 16.05 3.40
CA ASP A 37 8.09 16.93 4.46
C ASP A 37 7.51 18.37 4.28
N LYS A 38 7.41 18.85 3.04
CA LYS A 38 6.78 20.15 2.71
C LYS A 38 5.28 20.17 3.00
N LEU A 39 4.60 19.06 2.82
CA LEU A 39 3.17 18.90 3.11
C LEU A 39 2.91 18.61 4.59
N GLY A 40 3.95 18.41 5.40
CA GLY A 40 3.85 18.06 6.81
C GLY A 40 3.25 16.67 7.05
N LEU A 41 3.37 15.76 6.06
CA LEU A 41 2.80 14.42 6.16
C LEU A 41 3.67 13.51 7.05
N PRO A 42 3.04 12.68 7.89
CA PRO A 42 3.76 11.67 8.65
C PRO A 42 4.40 10.63 7.74
N SER A 43 5.38 9.91 8.28
CA SER A 43 6.04 8.81 7.59
C SER A 43 5.39 7.50 8.01
N PHE A 44 5.04 6.66 7.05
CA PHE A 44 4.52 5.32 7.28
C PHE A 44 5.57 4.28 6.86
N ARG A 45 5.92 3.40 7.78
CA ARG A 45 6.97 2.39 7.54
C ARG A 45 6.57 1.39 6.45
N TYR A 46 5.34 0.91 6.53
CA TYR A 46 4.84 -0.14 5.65
C TYR A 46 4.11 0.40 4.40
N HIS A 47 3.80 1.71 4.36
CA HIS A 47 3.22 2.37 3.18
C HIS A 47 3.85 3.76 3.02
N PRO A 48 5.09 3.86 2.51
CA PRO A 48 5.88 5.10 2.55
C PRO A 48 5.35 6.23 1.67
N ASP A 49 4.61 5.92 0.60
CA ASP A 49 4.14 6.91 -0.38
C ASP A 49 2.62 6.85 -0.63
N PRO A 50 1.76 7.00 0.41
CA PRO A 50 0.31 6.78 0.30
C PRO A 50 -0.43 7.80 -0.59
N LEU A 51 0.13 8.99 -0.83
CA LEU A 51 -0.39 9.94 -1.82
C LEU A 51 -0.16 9.45 -3.26
N ASP A 52 0.98 8.83 -3.51
CA ASP A 52 1.34 8.38 -4.85
C ASP A 52 0.63 7.08 -5.22
N THR A 53 0.28 6.27 -4.24
CA THR A 53 -0.46 5.01 -4.42
C THR A 53 -1.97 5.22 -4.45
N GLY A 54 -2.44 6.41 -4.07
CA GLY A 54 -3.85 6.77 -4.06
C GLY A 54 -4.57 6.48 -2.73
N ALA A 55 -3.90 5.96 -1.71
CA ALA A 55 -4.51 5.75 -0.39
C ALA A 55 -4.85 7.07 0.31
N PHE A 56 -4.17 8.15 -0.05
CA PHE A 56 -4.56 9.50 0.33
C PHE A 56 -4.93 10.32 -0.91
N GLU A 57 -5.99 11.10 -0.78
CA GLU A 57 -6.36 12.13 -1.74
C GLU A 57 -5.97 13.51 -1.22
N GLN A 58 -5.52 14.37 -2.14
CA GLN A 58 -5.31 15.79 -1.87
C GLN A 58 -6.35 16.61 -2.61
N SER A 59 -7.16 17.39 -1.86
CA SER A 59 -8.22 18.24 -2.40
C SER A 59 -7.89 19.73 -2.22
N GLU A 60 -8.40 20.56 -3.14
CA GLU A 60 -8.38 22.03 -3.01
C GLU A 60 -9.32 22.49 -1.89
N GLU A 61 -10.43 21.80 -1.69
CA GLU A 61 -11.37 22.06 -0.61
C GLU A 61 -10.96 21.29 0.64
N SER A 62 -11.02 21.96 1.79
CA SER A 62 -10.75 21.30 3.06
C SER A 62 -11.95 20.51 3.54
N VAL A 63 -11.68 19.32 4.07
CA VAL A 63 -12.65 18.48 4.78
C VAL A 63 -12.37 18.46 6.27
N VAL A 64 -13.36 18.09 7.07
CA VAL A 64 -13.18 17.96 8.54
C VAL A 64 -12.85 16.52 8.87
N CYS A 65 -11.71 16.29 9.51
CA CYS A 65 -11.35 14.95 9.97
C CYS A 65 -12.31 14.47 11.08
N ASP A 66 -12.96 13.34 10.87
CA ASP A 66 -13.91 12.76 11.84
C ASP A 66 -13.24 12.39 13.16
N CYS A 67 -11.95 12.07 13.13
CA CYS A 67 -11.22 11.70 14.32
C CYS A 67 -10.91 12.90 15.23
N CYS A 68 -10.21 13.92 14.70
CA CYS A 68 -9.73 15.05 15.51
C CYS A 68 -10.52 16.35 15.33
N GLY A 69 -11.45 16.44 14.38
CA GLY A 69 -12.26 17.62 14.10
C GLY A 69 -11.50 18.77 13.44
N LYS A 70 -10.27 18.56 12.99
CA LYS A 70 -9.46 19.58 12.30
C LYS A 70 -9.75 19.57 10.81
N ASN A 71 -9.67 20.73 10.18
CA ASN A 71 -9.66 20.82 8.72
C ASN A 71 -8.38 20.23 8.15
N THR A 72 -8.51 19.46 7.08
CA THR A 72 -7.40 18.89 6.32
C THR A 72 -7.69 18.97 4.83
N HIS A 73 -6.64 19.09 4.01
CA HIS A 73 -6.70 19.00 2.55
C HIS A 73 -6.23 17.64 2.04
N ILE A 74 -5.73 16.78 2.95
CA ILE A 74 -5.27 15.44 2.63
C ILE A 74 -5.98 14.47 3.56
N TYR A 75 -6.66 13.49 2.98
CA TYR A 75 -7.46 12.53 3.70
C TYR A 75 -7.35 11.13 3.10
N TYR A 76 -7.66 10.15 3.91
CA TYR A 76 -7.63 8.74 3.56
C TYR A 76 -8.88 8.34 2.76
N THR A 77 -8.70 7.51 1.74
CA THR A 77 -9.75 7.10 0.78
C THR A 77 -9.98 5.60 0.72
N ASP A 78 -9.07 4.81 1.27
CA ASP A 78 -9.17 3.36 1.29
C ASP A 78 -10.02 2.86 2.49
N PRO A 79 -10.40 1.58 2.56
CA PRO A 79 -11.24 1.05 3.61
C PRO A 79 -10.65 1.24 5.02
N PHE A 80 -11.49 1.66 5.96
CA PHE A 80 -11.23 1.63 7.38
C PHE A 80 -12.26 0.71 8.04
N TYR A 81 -11.79 -0.39 8.58
CA TYR A 81 -12.64 -1.46 9.13
C TYR A 81 -13.13 -1.07 10.53
N THR A 82 -14.33 -0.56 10.60
CA THR A 82 -15.01 -0.15 11.84
C THR A 82 -16.52 -0.30 11.67
N VAL A 83 -17.25 -0.28 12.79
CA VAL A 83 -18.72 -0.26 12.79
C VAL A 83 -19.30 1.16 12.69
N GLU A 84 -18.45 2.17 12.83
CA GLU A 84 -18.81 3.58 12.72
C GLU A 84 -18.80 4.06 11.26
N ASP A 85 -19.62 5.04 10.94
CA ASP A 85 -19.64 5.69 9.62
C ASP A 85 -18.61 6.82 9.61
N ILE A 86 -17.44 6.54 9.04
CA ILE A 86 -16.28 7.43 8.98
C ILE A 86 -16.00 7.76 7.52
N GLU A 87 -15.99 9.04 7.18
CA GLU A 87 -15.77 9.51 5.82
C GLU A 87 -14.36 10.06 5.60
N TYR A 88 -13.84 10.86 6.56
CA TYR A 88 -12.56 11.54 6.40
C TYR A 88 -11.63 11.34 7.59
N LEU A 89 -10.46 10.76 7.34
CA LEU A 89 -9.37 10.65 8.32
C LEU A 89 -8.12 11.37 7.82
N CYS A 90 -7.58 12.26 8.64
CA CYS A 90 -6.31 12.92 8.32
C CYS A 90 -5.11 12.01 8.58
N PRO A 91 -3.98 12.20 7.84
CA PRO A 91 -2.78 11.37 7.98
C PRO A 91 -2.23 11.27 9.40
N GLU A 92 -2.31 12.35 10.19
CA GLU A 92 -1.82 12.40 11.57
C GLU A 92 -2.62 11.49 12.51
N CYS A 93 -3.96 11.42 12.32
CA CYS A 93 -4.81 10.55 13.13
C CYS A 93 -4.56 9.07 12.84
N ILE A 94 -4.14 8.75 11.61
CA ILE A 94 -3.72 7.40 11.23
C ILE A 94 -2.37 7.08 11.85
N ALA A 95 -1.35 7.90 11.59
CA ALA A 95 0.02 7.66 12.05
C ALA A 95 0.14 7.58 13.58
N SER A 96 -0.69 8.36 14.31
CA SER A 96 -0.73 8.32 15.77
C SER A 96 -1.51 7.15 16.35
N GLY A 97 -2.26 6.40 15.53
CA GLY A 97 -3.18 5.35 15.96
C GLY A 97 -4.44 5.89 16.65
N GLU A 98 -4.67 7.20 16.64
CA GLU A 98 -5.81 7.81 17.32
C GLU A 98 -7.13 7.42 16.67
N ALA A 99 -7.17 7.34 15.33
CA ALA A 99 -8.35 6.92 14.59
C ALA A 99 -8.73 5.47 14.94
N ALA A 100 -7.79 4.54 14.87
CA ALA A 100 -8.02 3.14 15.22
C ALA A 100 -8.51 2.97 16.66
N ARG A 101 -7.88 3.65 17.61
CA ARG A 101 -8.25 3.60 19.02
C ARG A 101 -9.64 4.20 19.30
N LYS A 102 -9.96 5.36 18.67
CA LYS A 102 -11.23 6.07 18.88
C LYS A 102 -12.43 5.27 18.38
N TYR A 103 -12.27 4.64 17.23
CA TYR A 103 -13.35 3.94 16.54
C TYR A 103 -13.28 2.42 16.66
N ASN A 104 -12.35 1.92 17.49
CA ASN A 104 -12.07 0.47 17.63
C ASN A 104 -11.99 -0.20 16.24
N GLY A 105 -11.24 0.42 15.34
CA GLY A 105 -11.12 0.02 13.94
C GLY A 105 -9.69 -0.29 13.54
N SER A 106 -9.52 -0.79 12.32
CA SER A 106 -8.23 -1.14 11.72
C SER A 106 -8.16 -0.70 10.27
N PHE A 107 -6.95 -0.50 9.76
CA PHE A 107 -6.68 -0.18 8.37
C PHE A 107 -6.34 -1.42 7.54
N GLN A 108 -6.10 -2.54 8.21
CA GLN A 108 -5.81 -3.84 7.62
C GLN A 108 -6.69 -4.91 8.26
N ASP A 109 -6.98 -5.96 7.49
CA ASP A 109 -7.56 -7.18 8.04
C ASP A 109 -6.44 -8.05 8.64
N ASP A 110 -6.57 -8.40 9.92
CA ASP A 110 -5.60 -9.23 10.64
C ASP A 110 -5.52 -10.68 10.11
N CYS A 111 -6.53 -11.12 9.35
CA CYS A 111 -6.51 -12.41 8.67
C CYS A 111 -5.78 -12.39 7.33
N SER A 112 -5.39 -11.21 6.84
CA SER A 112 -4.74 -11.01 5.54
C SER A 112 -3.26 -10.63 5.67
N LEU A 113 -2.55 -11.32 6.55
CA LEU A 113 -1.14 -11.10 6.85
C LEU A 113 -0.36 -12.40 6.76
N ASP A 114 0.89 -12.32 6.29
CA ASP A 114 1.82 -13.45 6.40
C ASP A 114 2.18 -13.73 7.87
N ASP A 115 2.31 -15.00 8.19
CA ASP A 115 2.84 -15.48 9.47
C ASP A 115 4.35 -15.15 9.62
N GLY A 116 4.85 -15.18 10.85
CA GLY A 116 6.28 -15.10 11.13
C GLY A 116 6.79 -13.72 11.53
N VAL A 117 5.90 -12.80 11.86
CA VAL A 117 6.23 -11.56 12.57
C VAL A 117 5.69 -11.64 13.99
N ASP A 118 6.55 -12.05 14.93
CA ASP A 118 6.16 -12.26 16.35
C ASP A 118 6.21 -10.97 17.18
N ASP A 119 6.48 -9.82 16.55
CA ASP A 119 6.60 -8.54 17.22
C ASP A 119 5.24 -7.81 17.27
N PRO A 120 4.61 -7.70 18.45
CA PRO A 120 3.29 -7.09 18.58
C PRO A 120 3.29 -5.58 18.28
N GLU A 121 4.44 -4.89 18.42
CA GLU A 121 4.52 -3.46 18.08
C GLU A 121 4.49 -3.26 16.55
N LYS A 122 5.10 -4.16 15.80
CA LYS A 122 5.06 -4.14 14.33
C LYS A 122 3.67 -4.46 13.81
N LEU A 123 3.01 -5.43 14.43
CA LEU A 123 1.63 -5.79 14.09
C LEU A 123 0.69 -4.62 14.37
N ASP A 124 0.80 -3.99 15.54
CA ASP A 124 0.01 -2.80 15.88
C ASP A 124 0.29 -1.64 14.92
N GLU A 125 1.56 -1.39 14.55
CA GLU A 125 1.92 -0.37 13.58
C GLU A 125 1.30 -0.64 12.22
N LEU A 126 1.31 -1.88 11.75
CA LEU A 126 0.71 -2.25 10.48
C LEU A 126 -0.81 -2.10 10.50
N ILE A 127 -1.48 -2.69 11.49
CA ILE A 127 -2.94 -2.77 11.52
C ILE A 127 -3.58 -1.42 11.86
N HIS A 128 -3.01 -0.66 12.79
CA HIS A 128 -3.68 0.49 13.38
C HIS A 128 -3.07 1.84 12.98
N ARG A 129 -1.84 1.85 12.41
CA ARG A 129 -1.10 3.10 12.14
C ARG A 129 -0.54 3.20 10.73
N THR A 130 -0.87 2.25 9.86
CA THR A 130 -0.47 2.25 8.46
C THR A 130 -1.70 2.36 7.57
N PRO A 131 -1.76 3.32 6.62
CA PRO A 131 -2.85 3.36 5.65
C PRO A 131 -2.86 2.10 4.80
N GLY A 132 -4.04 1.54 4.54
CA GLY A 132 -4.24 0.42 3.65
C GLY A 132 -3.93 0.79 2.19
N TYR A 133 -4.22 -0.12 1.29
CA TYR A 133 -4.17 0.12 -0.14
C TYR A 133 -5.35 -0.62 -0.81
N SER A 134 -5.89 -0.03 -1.87
CA SER A 134 -6.93 -0.67 -2.66
C SER A 134 -6.31 -1.61 -3.70
N GLY A 135 -6.80 -2.83 -3.75
CA GLY A 135 -6.51 -3.82 -4.77
C GLY A 135 -7.80 -4.39 -5.36
N TRP A 136 -7.69 -5.19 -6.41
CA TRP A 136 -8.81 -5.96 -6.96
C TRP A 136 -9.41 -6.92 -5.93
N GLN A 137 -8.54 -7.52 -5.11
CA GLN A 137 -8.89 -8.35 -3.96
C GLN A 137 -8.52 -7.61 -2.69
N GLN A 138 -8.89 -8.18 -1.54
CA GLN A 138 -8.47 -7.68 -0.25
C GLN A 138 -6.94 -7.58 -0.20
N GLU A 139 -6.44 -6.53 0.44
CA GLU A 139 -5.01 -6.34 0.69
C GLU A 139 -4.43 -7.52 1.45
N TYR A 140 -3.20 -7.90 1.11
CA TYR A 140 -2.47 -8.96 1.77
C TYR A 140 -1.03 -8.53 2.05
N TRP A 141 -0.63 -8.50 3.31
CA TRP A 141 0.68 -8.03 3.73
C TRP A 141 1.68 -9.16 3.87
N ARG A 142 2.68 -9.15 3.00
CA ARG A 142 3.77 -10.09 3.03
C ARG A 142 4.77 -9.77 4.14
N ALA A 143 5.37 -10.83 4.70
CA ALA A 143 6.44 -10.73 5.68
C ALA A 143 7.74 -11.33 5.17
N HIS A 144 8.88 -10.77 5.57
CA HIS A 144 10.20 -11.30 5.29
C HIS A 144 11.19 -10.92 6.39
N CYS A 145 12.00 -11.87 6.84
CA CYS A 145 13.01 -11.64 7.88
C CYS A 145 12.45 -11.08 9.21
N GLY A 146 11.27 -11.54 9.63
CA GLY A 146 10.63 -11.11 10.88
C GLY A 146 10.11 -9.67 10.86
N ASP A 147 9.76 -9.16 9.67
CA ASP A 147 9.17 -7.85 9.48
C ASP A 147 8.19 -7.85 8.30
N TYR A 148 7.21 -6.95 8.32
CA TYR A 148 6.31 -6.79 7.18
C TYR A 148 6.98 -6.03 6.04
N CYS A 149 6.63 -6.38 4.81
CA CYS A 149 7.09 -5.69 3.62
C CYS A 149 6.40 -4.33 3.47
N ALA A 150 7.09 -3.35 2.88
CA ALA A 150 6.46 -2.08 2.55
C ALA A 150 5.74 -2.16 1.20
N TYR A 151 4.49 -1.70 1.17
CA TYR A 151 3.76 -1.50 -0.08
C TYR A 151 4.29 -0.26 -0.81
N LEU A 152 4.74 -0.44 -2.03
CA LEU A 152 5.35 0.62 -2.85
C LEU A 152 4.48 1.01 -4.06
N GLY A 153 3.32 0.39 -4.20
CA GLY A 153 2.40 0.55 -5.32
C GLY A 153 2.31 -0.69 -6.19
N ASN A 154 1.35 -0.67 -7.10
CA ASN A 154 1.15 -1.75 -8.07
C ASN A 154 2.27 -1.76 -9.11
N VAL A 155 2.68 -2.95 -9.53
CA VAL A 155 3.70 -3.16 -10.56
C VAL A 155 3.19 -4.13 -11.61
N GLY A 156 3.50 -3.88 -12.88
CA GLY A 156 3.19 -4.77 -13.99
C GLY A 156 4.42 -5.50 -14.53
N ALA A 157 4.23 -6.29 -15.58
CA ALA A 157 5.29 -7.08 -16.18
C ALA A 157 6.48 -6.25 -16.67
N SER A 158 6.25 -5.02 -17.15
CA SER A 158 7.32 -4.11 -17.58
C SER A 158 8.22 -3.65 -16.44
N GLU A 159 7.65 -3.38 -15.26
CA GLU A 159 8.39 -3.02 -14.06
C GLU A 159 9.17 -4.21 -13.51
N LEU A 160 8.56 -5.39 -13.51
CA LEU A 160 9.21 -6.64 -13.08
C LEU A 160 10.40 -6.99 -13.97
N ARG A 161 10.27 -6.80 -15.30
CA ARG A 161 11.40 -6.93 -16.25
C ARG A 161 12.51 -5.91 -15.95
N ALA A 162 12.15 -4.66 -15.69
CA ALA A 162 13.12 -3.60 -15.38
C ALA A 162 13.87 -3.84 -14.07
N LEU A 163 13.29 -4.64 -13.15
CA LEU A 163 13.90 -5.06 -11.91
C LEU A 163 14.69 -6.37 -12.02
N ASP A 164 14.63 -7.05 -13.17
CA ASP A 164 15.22 -8.38 -13.40
C ASP A 164 14.71 -9.44 -12.42
N VAL A 165 13.42 -9.37 -12.06
CA VAL A 165 12.78 -10.28 -11.10
C VAL A 165 11.56 -11.00 -11.70
N LEU A 166 11.27 -10.77 -12.98
CA LEU A 166 10.08 -11.32 -13.61
C LEU A 166 10.11 -12.86 -13.65
N GLU A 167 11.26 -13.48 -13.94
CA GLU A 167 11.42 -14.93 -13.92
C GLU A 167 11.24 -15.49 -12.50
N GLU A 168 11.80 -14.83 -11.49
CA GLU A 168 11.64 -15.23 -10.09
C GLU A 168 10.17 -15.20 -9.66
N VAL A 169 9.42 -14.19 -10.13
CA VAL A 169 7.98 -14.07 -9.86
C VAL A 169 7.18 -15.15 -10.59
N ALA A 170 7.53 -15.43 -11.85
CA ALA A 170 6.87 -16.45 -12.65
C ALA A 170 7.06 -17.88 -12.08
N ASP A 171 8.19 -18.13 -11.43
CA ASP A 171 8.51 -19.42 -10.83
C ASP A 171 7.99 -19.60 -9.39
N ASP A 172 7.33 -18.57 -8.82
CA ASP A 172 6.81 -18.65 -7.46
C ASP A 172 5.82 -19.81 -7.33
N PRO A 173 5.99 -20.72 -6.33
CA PRO A 173 5.11 -21.87 -6.12
C PRO A 173 3.67 -21.48 -5.71
N MET A 174 3.42 -20.21 -5.42
CA MET A 174 2.07 -19.68 -5.18
C MET A 174 1.20 -19.71 -6.44
N TRP A 175 1.80 -19.69 -7.64
CA TRP A 175 1.07 -19.70 -8.90
C TRP A 175 0.74 -21.12 -9.35
N ASP A 176 -0.51 -21.35 -9.78
CA ASP A 176 -0.86 -22.55 -10.51
C ASP A 176 -0.30 -22.56 -11.95
N ASP A 177 -0.43 -23.67 -12.64
CA ASP A 177 0.16 -23.84 -13.97
C ASP A 177 -0.44 -22.86 -15.00
N GLU A 178 -1.74 -22.52 -14.90
CA GLU A 178 -2.43 -21.60 -15.78
C GLU A 178 -1.95 -20.15 -15.55
N GLN A 179 -1.78 -19.79 -14.29
CA GLN A 179 -1.24 -18.48 -13.90
C GLN A 179 0.21 -18.29 -14.35
N LYS A 180 1.03 -19.35 -14.24
CA LYS A 180 2.42 -19.34 -14.74
C LYS A 180 2.48 -19.17 -16.26
N GLU A 181 1.61 -19.83 -17.00
CA GLU A 181 1.53 -19.69 -18.46
C GLU A 181 1.14 -18.26 -18.84
N MET A 182 0.16 -17.65 -18.21
CA MET A 182 -0.23 -16.25 -18.44
C MET A 182 0.91 -15.26 -18.11
N ILE A 183 1.66 -15.49 -17.03
CA ILE A 183 2.81 -14.65 -16.69
C ILE A 183 3.89 -14.79 -17.77
N GLN A 184 4.18 -16.00 -18.21
CA GLN A 184 5.17 -16.25 -19.27
C GLN A 184 4.75 -15.69 -20.63
N GLU A 185 3.50 -15.71 -21.00
CA GLU A 185 2.99 -15.05 -22.19
C GLU A 185 3.17 -13.54 -22.12
N SER A 186 2.91 -12.93 -20.98
CA SER A 186 3.16 -11.50 -20.76
C SER A 186 4.66 -11.14 -20.75
N VAL A 187 5.54 -12.12 -20.55
CA VAL A 187 7.01 -11.96 -20.66
C VAL A 187 7.46 -11.86 -22.12
N ASN A 188 6.80 -12.59 -23.02
CA ASN A 188 7.23 -12.78 -24.41
C ASN A 188 6.59 -11.78 -25.40
N GLY A 189 5.61 -11.01 -24.97
CA GLY A 189 4.93 -9.96 -25.76
C GLY A 189 5.48 -8.59 -25.47
#